data_60fb99cd53e1a91c6dc08eb0634e1210
#
_entry.id   60fb99cd53e1a91c6dc08eb0634e1210
#
_cell.length_a   1.000
_cell.length_b   1.000
_cell.length_c   1.000
_cell.angle_alpha   90.00
_cell.angle_beta   90.00
_cell.angle_gamma   90.00
#
_symmetry.space_group_name_H-M   'P 1'
#
loop_
_entity.id
_entity.type
_entity.pdbx_description
1 polymer ?
#
loop_
_entity_poly.entity_id
_entity_poly.type
_entity_poly.pdbx_seq_one_letter_code
_entity_poly.pdbx_strand_id
1 'polypeptide(L)'
;MELSDYRQQIDGIDSQLLALFYQRMEVAAQIAGYKKAHNLPALDAGRERAKLQQIADAAPEDLREYAVSLYSLIFELSRSCQNRLLGVTSPLTAEIEQAIARTPQLFPEHPAVACQGVEGAYSQLACDRLFTMPNVFYCATFEAVFAAIEKGLCRYGVIPLENSTAGSVNAVYDLMMQHNFRIVRSVRLKIDHCLLAKPGTKLSDIREIYSHEQAISQCGRFLQSLPGVTVVRCENTAMAAKRVAESERTDVAALSSRACVGLYGLESLASSVQDQGNNYTRFICIAKDLEIYPGADRTSLMMVLPHKPGSLYKVLSRFYALGINLNKLESRPLPERDFEFMFYFDLETSVYSPQFQQLMGELPGLCEEFSYLGSYREVV
;
A
#
# COMPACT_ATOMS: atom_id res chain seq x y z
N MET A 1 -2.01 4.53 -52.75
CA MET A 1 -2.33 5.20 -51.46
C MET A 1 -1.07 5.17 -50.61
N GLU A 2 -0.65 6.32 -50.14
CA GLU A 2 0.48 6.42 -49.22
C GLU A 2 0.02 6.29 -47.75
N LEU A 3 0.93 6.10 -46.82
CA LEU A 3 0.63 5.99 -45.38
C LEU A 3 -0.10 7.25 -44.87
N SER A 4 0.18 8.40 -45.43
CA SER A 4 -0.49 9.69 -45.16
C SER A 4 -2.00 9.61 -45.47
N ASP A 5 -2.39 8.97 -46.60
CA ASP A 5 -3.78 8.87 -47.01
C ASP A 5 -4.60 8.00 -46.03
N TYR A 6 -4.00 6.90 -45.55
CA TYR A 6 -4.62 6.06 -44.52
C TYR A 6 -4.76 6.80 -43.19
N ARG A 7 -3.76 7.57 -42.78
CA ARG A 7 -3.83 8.37 -41.55
C ARG A 7 -4.94 9.41 -41.63
N GLN A 8 -5.08 10.10 -42.74
CA GLN A 8 -6.15 11.07 -42.94
C GLN A 8 -7.55 10.43 -42.92
N GLN A 9 -7.69 9.19 -43.41
CA GLN A 9 -8.95 8.44 -43.29
C GLN A 9 -9.25 8.09 -41.84
N ILE A 10 -8.24 7.64 -41.07
CA ILE A 10 -8.40 7.35 -39.63
C ILE A 10 -8.79 8.62 -38.87
N ASP A 11 -8.14 9.75 -39.09
CA ASP A 11 -8.46 11.03 -38.44
C ASP A 11 -9.93 11.45 -38.68
N GLY A 12 -10.43 11.19 -39.88
CA GLY A 12 -11.85 11.43 -40.21
C GLY A 12 -12.81 10.50 -39.47
N ILE A 13 -12.44 9.23 -39.33
CA ILE A 13 -13.22 8.23 -38.56
C ILE A 13 -13.18 8.57 -37.07
N ASP A 14 -12.02 8.93 -36.52
CA ASP A 14 -11.85 9.30 -35.12
C ASP A 14 -12.69 10.52 -34.74
N SER A 15 -12.77 11.49 -35.62
CA SER A 15 -13.63 12.66 -35.44
C SER A 15 -15.11 12.29 -35.32
N GLN A 16 -15.57 11.33 -36.13
CA GLN A 16 -16.95 10.82 -36.07
C GLN A 16 -17.19 9.99 -34.79
N LEU A 17 -16.24 9.13 -34.43
CA LEU A 17 -16.31 8.33 -33.19
C LEU A 17 -16.40 9.24 -31.97
N LEU A 18 -15.60 10.29 -31.91
CA LEU A 18 -15.62 11.26 -30.81
C LEU A 18 -16.97 11.97 -30.70
N ALA A 19 -17.52 12.43 -31.83
CA ALA A 19 -18.83 13.09 -31.87
C ALA A 19 -19.96 12.14 -31.40
N LEU A 20 -19.95 10.89 -31.85
CA LEU A 20 -20.91 9.88 -31.42
C LEU A 20 -20.74 9.51 -29.94
N PHE A 21 -19.53 9.47 -29.46
CA PHE A 21 -19.25 9.24 -28.04
C PHE A 21 -19.82 10.36 -27.17
N TYR A 22 -19.63 11.63 -27.55
CA TYR A 22 -20.23 12.77 -26.83
C TYR A 22 -21.75 12.70 -26.82
N GLN A 23 -22.40 12.49 -27.96
CA GLN A 23 -23.85 12.32 -28.05
C GLN A 23 -24.35 11.19 -27.12
N ARG A 24 -23.63 10.07 -27.12
CA ARG A 24 -23.97 8.93 -26.25
C ARG A 24 -23.85 9.29 -24.77
N MET A 25 -22.83 10.07 -24.37
CA MET A 25 -22.61 10.51 -22.99
C MET A 25 -23.67 11.53 -22.55
N GLU A 26 -24.15 12.40 -23.46
CA GLU A 26 -25.28 13.31 -23.19
C GLU A 26 -26.58 12.53 -22.89
N VAL A 27 -26.88 11.51 -23.71
CA VAL A 27 -28.02 10.64 -23.45
C VAL A 27 -27.86 9.87 -22.15
N ALA A 28 -26.64 9.40 -21.80
CA ALA A 28 -26.36 8.76 -20.52
C ALA A 28 -26.60 9.72 -19.35
N ALA A 29 -26.27 11.00 -19.48
CA ALA A 29 -26.58 12.01 -18.47
C ALA A 29 -28.09 12.25 -18.30
N GLN A 30 -28.85 12.29 -19.40
CA GLN A 30 -30.31 12.38 -19.34
C GLN A 30 -30.94 11.15 -18.65
N ILE A 31 -30.43 9.94 -18.95
CA ILE A 31 -30.81 8.69 -18.26
C ILE A 31 -30.51 8.79 -16.77
N ALA A 32 -29.39 9.37 -16.35
CA ALA A 32 -29.07 9.57 -14.95
C ALA A 32 -30.12 10.47 -14.27
N GLY A 33 -30.52 11.57 -14.91
CA GLY A 33 -31.60 12.44 -14.42
C GLY A 33 -32.91 11.69 -14.21
N TYR A 34 -33.33 10.87 -15.18
CA TYR A 34 -34.52 10.04 -15.06
C TYR A 34 -34.38 9.01 -13.91
N LYS A 35 -33.25 8.31 -13.82
CA LYS A 35 -32.99 7.34 -12.76
C LYS A 35 -33.02 7.99 -11.36
N LYS A 36 -32.46 9.19 -11.23
CA LYS A 36 -32.51 9.97 -9.99
C LYS A 36 -33.95 10.27 -9.54
N ALA A 37 -34.77 10.71 -10.47
CA ALA A 37 -36.17 11.03 -10.20
C ALA A 37 -37.01 9.79 -9.82
N HIS A 38 -36.58 8.59 -10.22
CA HIS A 38 -37.31 7.34 -9.98
C HIS A 38 -36.61 6.39 -9.00
N ASN A 39 -35.54 6.84 -8.31
CA ASN A 39 -34.72 6.01 -7.39
C ASN A 39 -34.21 4.71 -8.01
N LEU A 40 -33.81 4.76 -9.28
CA LEU A 40 -33.25 3.61 -10.00
C LEU A 40 -31.72 3.60 -9.95
N PRO A 41 -31.07 2.40 -9.84
CA PRO A 41 -29.62 2.30 -9.84
C PRO A 41 -29.02 2.63 -11.22
N ALA A 42 -27.76 3.10 -11.25
CA ALA A 42 -27.06 3.37 -12.51
C ALA A 42 -26.89 2.07 -13.33
N LEU A 43 -26.55 0.96 -12.69
CA LEU A 43 -26.35 -0.35 -13.33
C LEU A 43 -27.69 -1.00 -13.69
N ASP A 44 -27.80 -1.37 -14.98
CA ASP A 44 -28.79 -2.32 -15.48
C ASP A 44 -28.04 -3.50 -16.14
N ALA A 45 -27.73 -4.51 -15.33
CA ALA A 45 -26.91 -5.63 -15.75
C ALA A 45 -27.60 -6.48 -16.84
N GLY A 46 -28.93 -6.53 -16.86
CA GLY A 46 -29.70 -7.24 -17.88
C GLY A 46 -29.56 -6.60 -19.26
N ARG A 47 -29.76 -5.29 -19.31
CA ARG A 47 -29.64 -4.49 -20.53
C ARG A 47 -28.20 -4.47 -21.07
N GLU A 48 -27.20 -4.35 -20.20
CA GLU A 48 -25.80 -4.35 -20.62
C GLU A 48 -25.40 -5.72 -21.24
N ARG A 49 -25.77 -6.84 -20.62
CA ARG A 49 -25.51 -8.17 -21.17
C ARG A 49 -26.20 -8.36 -22.52
N ALA A 50 -27.47 -8.01 -22.64
CA ALA A 50 -28.20 -8.12 -23.91
C ALA A 50 -27.54 -7.27 -25.00
N LYS A 51 -27.05 -6.07 -24.66
CA LYS A 51 -26.40 -5.19 -25.61
C LYS A 51 -25.03 -5.71 -26.05
N LEU A 52 -24.23 -6.26 -25.11
CA LEU A 52 -22.93 -6.88 -25.45
C LEU A 52 -23.12 -8.10 -26.35
N GLN A 53 -24.14 -8.92 -26.09
CA GLN A 53 -24.48 -10.04 -27.00
C GLN A 53 -24.82 -9.55 -28.41
N GLN A 54 -25.67 -8.54 -28.51
CA GLN A 54 -26.03 -7.94 -29.82
C GLN A 54 -24.78 -7.41 -30.57
N ILE A 55 -23.82 -6.85 -29.86
CA ILE A 55 -22.56 -6.34 -30.42
C ILE A 55 -21.69 -7.51 -30.88
N ALA A 56 -21.58 -8.56 -30.07
CA ALA A 56 -20.83 -9.76 -30.42
C ALA A 56 -21.40 -10.45 -31.67
N ASP A 57 -22.73 -10.49 -31.79
CA ASP A 57 -23.41 -11.10 -32.95
C ASP A 57 -23.30 -10.27 -34.24
N ALA A 58 -23.19 -8.94 -34.10
CA ALA A 58 -23.07 -8.01 -35.21
C ALA A 58 -21.62 -7.81 -35.72
N ALA A 59 -20.62 -8.10 -34.87
CA ALA A 59 -19.23 -7.92 -35.23
C ALA A 59 -18.67 -9.01 -36.11
N PRO A 60 -17.76 -8.70 -37.06
CA PRO A 60 -16.95 -9.71 -37.75
C PRO A 60 -16.25 -10.64 -36.76
N GLU A 61 -16.02 -11.89 -37.12
CA GLU A 61 -15.49 -12.90 -36.20
C GLU A 61 -14.11 -12.52 -35.63
N ASP A 62 -13.25 -11.99 -36.47
CA ASP A 62 -11.91 -11.51 -36.14
C ASP A 62 -11.88 -10.22 -35.28
N LEU A 63 -12.97 -9.45 -35.25
CA LEU A 63 -13.10 -8.20 -34.49
C LEU A 63 -14.07 -8.32 -33.31
N ARG A 64 -14.69 -9.46 -33.08
CA ARG A 64 -15.73 -9.65 -32.06
C ARG A 64 -15.27 -9.29 -30.67
N GLU A 65 -14.13 -9.83 -30.26
CA GLU A 65 -13.60 -9.58 -28.90
C GLU A 65 -13.19 -8.11 -28.70
N TYR A 66 -12.64 -7.48 -29.74
CA TYR A 66 -12.31 -6.04 -29.69
C TYR A 66 -13.56 -5.18 -29.56
N ALA A 67 -14.62 -5.51 -30.31
CA ALA A 67 -15.88 -4.78 -30.23
C ALA A 67 -16.53 -4.92 -28.83
N VAL A 68 -16.59 -6.14 -28.27
CA VAL A 68 -17.11 -6.39 -26.92
C VAL A 68 -16.29 -5.66 -25.86
N SER A 69 -14.96 -5.65 -25.98
CA SER A 69 -14.07 -4.94 -25.05
C SER A 69 -14.28 -3.43 -25.10
N LEU A 70 -14.37 -2.83 -26.30
CA LEU A 70 -14.65 -1.41 -26.50
C LEU A 70 -15.98 -1.02 -25.86
N TYR A 71 -17.05 -1.76 -26.14
CA TYR A 71 -18.38 -1.43 -25.59
C TYR A 71 -18.46 -1.67 -24.09
N SER A 72 -17.74 -2.64 -23.55
CA SER A 72 -17.62 -2.84 -22.11
C SER A 72 -17.00 -1.60 -21.44
N LEU A 73 -15.94 -1.04 -22.02
CA LEU A 73 -15.33 0.20 -21.53
C LEU A 73 -16.30 1.39 -21.66
N ILE A 74 -16.99 1.53 -22.78
CA ILE A 74 -17.99 2.60 -22.97
C ILE A 74 -19.11 2.51 -21.93
N PHE A 75 -19.58 1.30 -21.57
CA PHE A 75 -20.59 1.12 -20.52
C PHE A 75 -20.05 1.52 -19.16
N GLU A 76 -18.80 1.18 -18.86
CA GLU A 76 -18.17 1.59 -17.61
C GLU A 76 -18.03 3.11 -17.51
N LEU A 77 -17.55 3.79 -18.54
CA LEU A 77 -17.47 5.25 -18.57
C LEU A 77 -18.86 5.90 -18.41
N SER A 78 -19.90 5.31 -19.03
CA SER A 78 -21.27 5.80 -18.90
C SER A 78 -21.82 5.65 -17.47
N ARG A 79 -21.53 4.52 -16.79
CA ARG A 79 -21.91 4.31 -15.39
C ARG A 79 -21.19 5.30 -14.47
N SER A 80 -19.89 5.49 -14.69
CA SER A 80 -19.10 6.46 -13.94
C SER A 80 -19.71 7.87 -14.05
N CYS A 81 -20.06 8.30 -15.26
CA CYS A 81 -20.74 9.56 -15.49
C CYS A 81 -22.10 9.63 -14.80
N GLN A 82 -22.93 8.58 -14.90
CA GLN A 82 -24.23 8.51 -14.24
C GLN A 82 -24.10 8.56 -12.71
N ASN A 83 -23.19 7.80 -12.11
CA ASN A 83 -22.96 7.78 -10.66
C ASN A 83 -22.58 9.16 -10.12
N ARG A 84 -21.72 9.88 -10.83
CA ARG A 84 -21.37 11.27 -10.51
C ARG A 84 -22.60 12.18 -10.50
N LEU A 85 -23.48 12.08 -11.50
CA LEU A 85 -24.70 12.90 -11.61
C LEU A 85 -25.78 12.50 -10.62
N LEU A 86 -25.86 11.24 -10.27
CA LEU A 86 -26.77 10.75 -9.23
C LEU A 86 -26.38 11.28 -7.85
N GLY A 87 -25.13 11.71 -7.68
CA GLY A 87 -24.61 12.14 -6.37
C GLY A 87 -24.62 10.99 -5.38
N VAL A 88 -24.21 9.80 -5.82
CA VAL A 88 -24.15 8.61 -4.95
C VAL A 88 -23.13 8.87 -3.85
N THR A 89 -23.63 9.31 -2.70
CA THR A 89 -22.85 9.35 -1.47
C THR A 89 -22.93 7.96 -0.83
N SER A 90 -21.80 7.30 -0.70
CA SER A 90 -21.76 6.04 0.06
C SER A 90 -21.70 6.35 1.56
N PRO A 91 -22.16 5.44 2.43
CA PRO A 91 -21.93 5.57 3.88
C PRO A 91 -20.47 5.83 4.22
N LEU A 92 -19.55 5.26 3.42
CA LEU A 92 -18.11 5.46 3.54
C LEU A 92 -17.68 6.91 3.30
N THR A 93 -18.23 7.59 2.29
CA THR A 93 -17.88 9.00 2.04
C THR A 93 -18.31 9.89 3.21
N ALA A 94 -19.46 9.63 3.81
CA ALA A 94 -19.89 10.33 5.01
C ALA A 94 -18.99 10.03 6.24
N GLU A 95 -18.54 8.77 6.41
CA GLU A 95 -17.58 8.39 7.45
C GLU A 95 -16.25 9.13 7.27
N ILE A 96 -15.74 9.22 6.05
CA ILE A 96 -14.50 9.93 5.72
C ILE A 96 -14.63 11.43 6.01
N GLU A 97 -15.73 12.08 5.61
CA GLU A 97 -15.98 13.50 5.88
C GLU A 97 -16.06 13.78 7.39
N GLN A 98 -16.72 12.92 8.14
CA GLN A 98 -16.75 13.01 9.61
C GLN A 98 -15.37 12.80 10.23
N ALA A 99 -14.59 11.86 9.72
CA ALA A 99 -13.22 11.62 10.18
C ALA A 99 -12.33 12.85 9.95
N ILE A 100 -12.41 13.48 8.77
CA ILE A 100 -11.70 14.72 8.47
C ILE A 100 -12.10 15.84 9.45
N ALA A 101 -13.39 16.00 9.70
CA ALA A 101 -13.91 17.05 10.56
C ALA A 101 -13.51 16.88 12.04
N ARG A 102 -13.46 15.63 12.54
CA ARG A 102 -13.15 15.33 13.95
C ARG A 102 -11.66 15.16 14.24
N THR A 103 -10.83 14.86 13.21
CA THR A 103 -9.40 14.65 13.40
C THR A 103 -8.70 15.99 13.70
N PRO A 104 -7.85 16.07 14.74
CA PRO A 104 -7.08 17.26 15.04
C PRO A 104 -6.20 17.71 13.87
N GLN A 105 -5.92 19.02 13.78
CA GLN A 105 -5.05 19.56 12.73
C GLN A 105 -3.58 19.13 12.88
N LEU A 106 -3.14 18.89 14.12
CA LEU A 106 -1.77 18.49 14.43
C LEU A 106 -1.72 17.00 14.76
N PHE A 107 -0.69 16.34 14.24
CA PHE A 107 -0.39 14.96 14.60
C PHE A 107 0.11 14.88 16.04
N PRO A 108 -0.26 13.88 16.85
CA PRO A 108 0.12 13.78 18.25
C PRO A 108 1.65 13.74 18.45
N GLU A 109 2.15 14.43 19.45
CA GLU A 109 3.59 14.49 19.75
C GLU A 109 4.04 13.38 20.70
N HIS A 110 3.25 13.04 21.72
CA HIS A 110 3.59 12.14 22.82
C HIS A 110 2.62 10.96 22.99
N PRO A 111 2.27 10.21 21.94
CA PRO A 111 1.33 9.11 22.09
C PRO A 111 2.01 7.83 22.62
N ALA A 112 1.19 6.91 23.16
CA ALA A 112 1.59 5.52 23.36
C ALA A 112 1.59 4.81 22.00
N VAL A 113 2.74 4.22 21.63
CA VAL A 113 2.97 3.61 20.33
C VAL A 113 3.53 2.20 20.49
N ALA A 114 2.86 1.19 19.95
CA ALA A 114 3.38 -0.17 19.88
C ALA A 114 4.26 -0.35 18.63
N CYS A 115 5.40 -1.02 18.75
CA CYS A 115 6.20 -1.46 17.61
C CYS A 115 6.84 -2.82 17.87
N GLN A 116 7.13 -3.56 16.79
CA GLN A 116 7.80 -4.86 16.91
C GLN A 116 9.30 -4.67 17.07
N GLY A 117 9.92 -5.44 17.98
CA GLY A 117 11.35 -5.48 18.21
C GLY A 117 11.76 -4.99 19.60
N VAL A 118 12.93 -4.39 19.67
CA VAL A 118 13.53 -3.85 20.90
C VAL A 118 14.05 -2.45 20.62
N GLU A 119 14.53 -1.78 21.65
CA GLU A 119 15.17 -0.47 21.54
C GLU A 119 16.35 -0.50 20.53
N GLY A 120 16.39 0.50 19.63
CA GLY A 120 17.35 0.55 18.53
C GLY A 120 16.92 -0.16 17.23
N ALA A 121 15.78 -0.87 17.24
CA ALA A 121 15.24 -1.48 16.02
C ALA A 121 14.72 -0.42 15.02
N TYR A 122 14.71 -0.75 13.72
CA TYR A 122 14.19 0.14 12.69
C TYR A 122 12.71 0.52 12.91
N SER A 123 11.92 -0.34 13.54
CA SER A 123 10.54 -0.01 13.92
C SER A 123 10.47 1.14 14.94
N GLN A 124 11.40 1.18 15.92
CA GLN A 124 11.52 2.33 16.83
C GLN A 124 11.96 3.58 16.08
N LEU A 125 12.99 3.49 15.21
CA LEU A 125 13.42 4.63 14.41
C LEU A 125 12.27 5.19 13.56
N ALA A 126 11.36 4.32 13.11
CA ALA A 126 10.13 4.76 12.43
C ALA A 126 9.18 5.50 13.39
N CYS A 127 9.03 5.04 14.65
CA CYS A 127 8.27 5.76 15.66
C CYS A 127 8.85 7.15 15.92
N ASP A 128 10.17 7.26 16.11
CA ASP A 128 10.87 8.52 16.38
C ASP A 128 10.80 9.49 15.18
N ARG A 129 10.70 8.97 13.95
CA ARG A 129 10.51 9.79 12.75
C ARG A 129 9.08 10.29 12.58
N LEU A 130 8.10 9.52 13.04
CA LEU A 130 6.67 9.84 12.96
C LEU A 130 6.21 10.78 14.08
N PHE A 131 6.78 10.64 15.28
CA PHE A 131 6.35 11.33 16.49
C PHE A 131 7.55 12.04 17.15
N THR A 132 7.30 13.15 17.82
CA THR A 132 8.37 13.93 18.45
C THR A 132 8.96 13.24 19.67
N MET A 133 8.13 12.73 20.56
CA MET A 133 8.52 11.97 21.76
C MET A 133 7.50 10.86 22.06
N PRO A 134 7.51 9.76 21.31
CA PRO A 134 6.57 8.66 21.54
C PRO A 134 6.91 7.89 22.82
N ASN A 135 5.87 7.42 23.52
CA ASN A 135 6.05 6.40 24.55
C ASN A 135 5.94 5.03 23.87
N VAL A 136 7.11 4.38 23.63
CA VAL A 136 7.20 3.18 22.80
C VAL A 136 7.02 1.92 23.63
N PHE A 137 6.08 1.07 23.21
CA PHE A 137 5.86 -0.29 23.72
C PHE A 137 6.43 -1.31 22.75
N TYR A 138 7.43 -2.04 23.17
CA TYR A 138 8.08 -3.06 22.37
C TYR A 138 7.32 -4.38 22.42
N CYS A 139 6.93 -4.88 21.27
CA CYS A 139 6.21 -6.13 21.08
C CYS A 139 7.14 -7.20 20.46
N ALA A 140 6.99 -8.45 20.86
CA ALA A 140 7.78 -9.54 20.29
C ALA A 140 7.38 -9.83 18.81
N THR A 141 6.10 -9.70 18.47
CA THR A 141 5.55 -10.05 17.17
C THR A 141 4.71 -8.91 16.58
N PHE A 142 4.47 -8.94 15.25
CA PHE A 142 3.55 -8.00 14.61
C PHE A 142 2.11 -8.17 15.11
N GLU A 143 1.66 -9.42 15.34
CA GLU A 143 0.34 -9.70 15.89
C GLU A 143 0.14 -9.03 17.26
N ALA A 144 1.16 -9.01 18.11
CA ALA A 144 1.09 -8.33 19.41
C ALA A 144 0.93 -6.80 19.25
N VAL A 145 1.45 -6.20 18.16
CA VAL A 145 1.22 -4.77 17.86
C VAL A 145 -0.25 -4.54 17.53
N PHE A 146 -0.87 -5.35 16.65
CA PHE A 146 -2.30 -5.25 16.35
C PHE A 146 -3.15 -5.45 17.61
N ALA A 147 -2.85 -6.47 18.41
CA ALA A 147 -3.55 -6.74 19.67
C ALA A 147 -3.44 -5.57 20.67
N ALA A 148 -2.30 -4.90 20.76
CA ALA A 148 -2.13 -3.73 21.61
C ALA A 148 -3.03 -2.56 21.20
N ILE A 149 -3.22 -2.34 19.90
CA ILE A 149 -4.13 -1.33 19.35
C ILE A 149 -5.59 -1.69 19.66
N GLU A 150 -6.00 -2.91 19.34
CA GLU A 150 -7.38 -3.37 19.53
C GLU A 150 -7.82 -3.32 21.00
N LYS A 151 -6.91 -3.70 21.91
CA LYS A 151 -7.15 -3.65 23.36
C LYS A 151 -7.04 -2.23 23.95
N GLY A 152 -6.65 -1.24 23.16
CA GLY A 152 -6.48 0.14 23.61
C GLY A 152 -5.28 0.36 24.55
N LEU A 153 -4.30 -0.57 24.57
CA LEU A 153 -3.06 -0.40 25.34
C LEU A 153 -2.16 0.69 24.73
N CYS A 154 -2.18 0.78 23.41
CA CYS A 154 -1.50 1.83 22.66
C CYS A 154 -2.50 2.48 21.71
N ARG A 155 -2.34 3.79 21.49
CA ARG A 155 -3.16 4.51 20.51
C ARG A 155 -2.74 4.20 19.09
N TYR A 156 -1.44 4.03 18.85
CA TYR A 156 -0.86 3.76 17.53
C TYR A 156 0.02 2.52 17.54
N GLY A 157 0.15 1.91 16.36
CA GLY A 157 1.13 0.86 16.08
C GLY A 157 1.96 1.22 14.87
N VAL A 158 3.26 0.92 14.90
CA VAL A 158 4.15 1.13 13.77
C VAL A 158 4.72 -0.20 13.33
N ILE A 159 4.44 -0.57 12.07
CA ILE A 159 4.81 -1.86 11.48
C ILE A 159 5.40 -1.68 10.08
N PRO A 160 6.40 -2.49 9.67
CA PRO A 160 6.95 -2.46 8.32
C PRO A 160 5.96 -3.06 7.33
N LEU A 161 5.74 -2.40 6.20
CA LEU A 161 4.85 -2.88 5.14
C LEU A 161 5.62 -3.50 3.97
N GLU A 162 6.69 -2.84 3.55
CA GLU A 162 7.50 -3.26 2.42
C GLU A 162 8.94 -2.74 2.53
N ASN A 163 9.86 -3.45 1.88
CA ASN A 163 11.24 -3.04 1.72
C ASN A 163 11.60 -2.99 0.23
N SER A 164 12.33 -1.98 -0.21
CA SER A 164 12.63 -1.76 -1.63
C SER A 164 13.50 -2.85 -2.28
N THR A 165 14.21 -3.65 -1.47
CA THR A 165 15.06 -4.74 -1.94
C THR A 165 14.51 -6.13 -1.64
N ALA A 166 13.77 -6.28 -0.54
CA ALA A 166 13.22 -7.57 -0.09
C ALA A 166 11.73 -7.75 -0.44
N GLY A 167 11.05 -6.69 -0.90
CA GLY A 167 9.64 -6.74 -1.25
C GLY A 167 8.70 -6.61 -0.05
N SER A 168 7.52 -7.19 -0.17
CA SER A 168 6.42 -7.08 0.79
C SER A 168 6.68 -7.88 2.08
N VAL A 169 6.27 -7.34 3.23
CA VAL A 169 6.27 -8.05 4.51
C VAL A 169 4.98 -8.87 4.61
N ASN A 170 4.99 -10.06 4.01
CA ASN A 170 3.80 -10.90 3.83
C ASN A 170 3.02 -11.14 5.13
N ALA A 171 3.72 -11.39 6.26
CA ALA A 171 3.09 -11.60 7.56
C ALA A 171 2.23 -10.39 8.00
N VAL A 172 2.62 -9.16 7.64
CA VAL A 172 1.83 -7.96 7.94
C VAL A 172 0.56 -7.93 7.10
N TYR A 173 0.65 -8.22 5.79
CA TYR A 173 -0.56 -8.29 4.94
C TYR A 173 -1.55 -9.37 5.40
N ASP A 174 -1.04 -10.52 5.87
CA ASP A 174 -1.89 -11.60 6.40
C ASP A 174 -2.61 -11.16 7.68
N LEU A 175 -1.93 -10.41 8.56
CA LEU A 175 -2.54 -9.83 9.76
C LEU A 175 -3.54 -8.71 9.42
N MET A 176 -3.27 -7.92 8.38
CA MET A 176 -4.20 -6.89 7.92
C MET A 176 -5.57 -7.45 7.49
N MET A 177 -5.64 -8.70 7.06
CA MET A 177 -6.90 -9.38 6.75
C MET A 177 -7.68 -9.84 8.00
N GLN A 178 -7.00 -10.00 9.13
CA GLN A 178 -7.57 -10.58 10.36
C GLN A 178 -7.97 -9.52 11.38
N HIS A 179 -7.39 -8.32 11.30
CA HIS A 179 -7.55 -7.25 12.27
C HIS A 179 -8.26 -6.03 11.71
N ASN A 180 -9.08 -5.38 12.52
CA ASN A 180 -9.71 -4.11 12.15
C ASN A 180 -8.81 -2.94 12.60
N PHE A 181 -8.31 -2.17 11.64
CA PHE A 181 -7.41 -1.05 11.89
C PHE A 181 -7.55 0.01 10.77
N ARG A 182 -6.93 1.16 10.99
CA ARG A 182 -6.82 2.24 10.02
C ARG A 182 -5.38 2.70 9.89
N ILE A 183 -4.93 3.04 8.68
CA ILE A 183 -3.62 3.64 8.44
C ILE A 183 -3.78 5.16 8.54
N VAL A 184 -3.02 5.78 9.42
CA VAL A 184 -3.11 7.22 9.72
C VAL A 184 -1.89 8.01 9.22
N ARG A 185 -0.77 7.33 8.98
CA ARG A 185 0.47 7.90 8.44
C ARG A 185 1.39 6.81 7.89
N SER A 186 2.34 7.16 7.04
CA SER A 186 3.45 6.28 6.68
C SER A 186 4.76 7.02 6.71
N VAL A 187 5.85 6.28 6.85
CA VAL A 187 7.22 6.81 6.81
C VAL A 187 8.11 5.88 6.01
N ARG A 188 9.01 6.47 5.23
CA ARG A 188 10.03 5.74 4.50
C ARG A 188 11.38 5.97 5.16
N LEU A 189 11.98 4.90 5.67
CA LEU A 189 13.30 4.93 6.30
C LEU A 189 14.35 4.29 5.41
N LYS A 190 15.50 4.95 5.29
CA LYS A 190 16.69 4.34 4.73
C LYS A 190 17.23 3.29 5.70
N ILE A 191 17.46 2.09 5.18
CA ILE A 191 18.07 1.00 5.94
C ILE A 191 19.56 1.03 5.65
N ASP A 192 20.34 1.32 6.70
CA ASP A 192 21.79 1.46 6.63
C ASP A 192 22.42 0.54 7.69
N HIS A 193 23.08 -0.52 7.23
CA HIS A 193 23.70 -1.49 8.11
C HIS A 193 25.15 -1.13 8.40
N CYS A 194 25.50 -1.18 9.68
CA CYS A 194 26.86 -1.02 10.17
C CYS A 194 27.32 -2.30 10.85
N LEU A 195 28.62 -2.59 10.77
CA LEU A 195 29.23 -3.63 11.61
C LEU A 195 29.63 -3.00 12.93
N LEU A 196 29.00 -3.41 14.01
CA LEU A 196 29.16 -2.87 15.35
C LEU A 196 29.88 -3.89 16.25
N ALA A 197 30.83 -3.43 17.05
CA ALA A 197 31.55 -4.26 18.02
C ALA A 197 31.83 -3.46 19.30
N LYS A 198 32.40 -4.09 20.31
CA LYS A 198 32.84 -3.42 21.53
C LYS A 198 33.99 -2.43 21.23
N PRO A 199 34.09 -1.35 22.01
CA PRO A 199 35.17 -0.39 21.88
C PRO A 199 36.55 -1.05 21.90
N GLY A 200 37.43 -0.62 20.98
CA GLY A 200 38.79 -1.13 20.86
C GLY A 200 38.95 -2.44 20.09
N THR A 201 37.85 -3.07 19.64
CA THR A 201 37.89 -4.26 18.79
C THR A 201 38.31 -3.91 17.36
N LYS A 202 39.19 -4.67 16.76
CA LYS A 202 39.59 -4.51 15.36
C LYS A 202 38.80 -5.46 14.45
N LEU A 203 38.63 -5.07 13.19
CA LEU A 203 37.92 -5.90 12.20
C LEU A 203 38.58 -7.28 12.03
N SER A 204 39.92 -7.35 12.13
CA SER A 204 40.72 -8.61 12.04
C SER A 204 40.45 -9.60 13.20
N ASP A 205 39.94 -9.09 14.31
CA ASP A 205 39.76 -9.89 15.53
C ASP A 205 38.40 -10.62 15.51
N ILE A 206 37.47 -10.17 14.65
CA ILE A 206 36.13 -10.72 14.59
C ILE A 206 36.12 -12.15 14.09
N ARG A 207 35.42 -13.02 14.83
CA ARG A 207 35.23 -14.45 14.52
C ARG A 207 33.76 -14.79 14.31
N GLU A 208 32.84 -14.00 14.88
CA GLU A 208 31.42 -14.27 14.83
C GLU A 208 30.62 -12.97 14.65
N ILE A 209 29.64 -12.98 13.72
CA ILE A 209 28.77 -11.86 13.43
C ILE A 209 27.31 -12.27 13.64
N TYR A 210 26.60 -11.52 14.48
CA TYR A 210 25.18 -11.69 14.73
C TYR A 210 24.37 -10.75 13.86
N SER A 211 23.27 -11.21 13.26
CA SER A 211 22.26 -10.35 12.63
C SER A 211 20.98 -11.08 12.28
N HIS A 212 19.98 -10.33 11.83
CA HIS A 212 18.76 -10.86 11.23
C HIS A 212 19.04 -11.39 9.83
N GLU A 213 18.36 -12.48 9.43
CA GLU A 213 18.54 -13.13 8.14
C GLU A 213 18.49 -12.18 6.94
N GLN A 214 17.55 -11.23 6.96
CA GLN A 214 17.42 -10.23 5.89
C GLN A 214 18.65 -9.31 5.79
N ALA A 215 19.19 -8.84 6.93
CA ALA A 215 20.40 -8.01 6.93
C ALA A 215 21.63 -8.79 6.48
N ILE A 216 21.73 -10.07 6.86
CA ILE A 216 22.77 -10.98 6.39
C ILE A 216 22.73 -11.11 4.86
N SER A 217 21.54 -11.35 4.31
CA SER A 217 21.33 -11.43 2.86
C SER A 217 21.67 -10.13 2.13
N GLN A 218 21.37 -8.97 2.72
CA GLN A 218 21.65 -7.65 2.15
C GLN A 218 23.12 -7.22 2.23
N CYS A 219 23.93 -7.88 3.06
CA CYS A 219 25.35 -7.59 3.26
C CYS A 219 26.26 -8.73 2.77
N GLY A 220 25.79 -9.51 1.79
CA GLY A 220 26.46 -10.73 1.34
C GLY A 220 27.89 -10.52 0.85
N ARG A 221 28.17 -9.49 0.05
CA ARG A 221 29.50 -9.16 -0.45
C ARG A 221 30.46 -8.77 0.67
N PHE A 222 29.98 -7.95 1.60
CA PHE A 222 30.77 -7.56 2.76
C PHE A 222 31.13 -8.76 3.62
N LEU A 223 30.17 -9.62 3.94
CA LEU A 223 30.41 -10.83 4.74
C LEU A 223 31.39 -11.81 4.06
N GLN A 224 31.30 -11.98 2.74
CA GLN A 224 32.22 -12.79 1.95
C GLN A 224 33.65 -12.25 1.96
N SER A 225 33.83 -10.94 2.15
CA SER A 225 35.19 -10.33 2.25
C SER A 225 35.86 -10.57 3.60
N LEU A 226 35.19 -11.16 4.58
CA LEU A 226 35.70 -11.44 5.92
C LEU A 226 36.01 -12.94 6.08
N PRO A 227 37.28 -13.36 5.86
CA PRO A 227 37.64 -14.76 5.92
C PRO A 227 37.58 -15.32 7.35
N GLY A 228 37.02 -16.51 7.50
CA GLY A 228 36.99 -17.24 8.78
C GLY A 228 35.97 -16.71 9.79
N VAL A 229 35.02 -15.86 9.38
CA VAL A 229 33.95 -15.35 10.23
C VAL A 229 32.71 -16.25 10.11
N THR A 230 32.14 -16.62 11.25
CA THR A 230 30.87 -17.34 11.34
C THR A 230 29.71 -16.35 11.50
N VAL A 231 28.62 -16.54 10.74
CA VAL A 231 27.43 -15.70 10.82
C VAL A 231 26.32 -16.42 11.56
N VAL A 232 25.79 -15.79 12.62
CA VAL A 232 24.75 -16.34 13.49
C VAL A 232 23.47 -15.49 13.36
N ARG A 233 22.35 -16.16 13.12
CA ARG A 233 21.03 -15.52 12.99
C ARG A 233 20.46 -15.10 14.33
N CYS A 234 19.86 -13.92 14.36
CA CYS A 234 19.13 -13.36 15.47
C CYS A 234 17.72 -12.92 15.02
N GLU A 235 16.82 -12.73 15.97
CA GLU A 235 15.42 -12.32 15.71
C GLU A 235 15.29 -10.95 15.02
N ASN A 236 16.17 -10.01 15.37
CA ASN A 236 16.28 -8.71 14.70
C ASN A 236 17.70 -8.12 14.86
N THR A 237 18.00 -7.09 14.09
CA THR A 237 19.34 -6.46 14.07
C THR A 237 19.70 -5.74 15.37
N ALA A 238 18.73 -5.12 16.07
CA ALA A 238 18.99 -4.45 17.36
C ALA A 238 19.25 -5.47 18.47
N MET A 239 18.55 -6.61 18.48
CA MET A 239 18.82 -7.73 19.40
C MET A 239 20.24 -8.28 19.18
N ALA A 240 20.72 -8.33 17.93
CA ALA A 240 22.09 -8.71 17.62
C ALA A 240 23.10 -7.73 18.26
N ALA A 241 22.87 -6.43 18.14
CA ALA A 241 23.71 -5.41 18.78
C ALA A 241 23.69 -5.51 20.31
N LYS A 242 22.52 -5.68 20.91
CA LYS A 242 22.37 -5.90 22.35
C LYS A 242 23.15 -7.11 22.83
N ARG A 243 23.05 -8.24 22.12
CA ARG A 243 23.80 -9.47 22.41
C ARG A 243 25.32 -9.26 22.38
N VAL A 244 25.83 -8.47 21.43
CA VAL A 244 27.26 -8.12 21.39
C VAL A 244 27.66 -7.27 22.60
N ALA A 245 26.83 -6.28 22.97
CA ALA A 245 27.11 -5.43 24.12
C ALA A 245 27.15 -6.19 25.45
N GLU A 246 26.24 -7.15 25.64
CA GLU A 246 26.12 -7.98 26.85
C GLU A 246 27.12 -9.16 26.87
N SER A 247 27.73 -9.53 25.75
CA SER A 247 28.71 -10.60 25.66
C SER A 247 29.99 -10.25 26.41
N GLU A 248 30.66 -11.20 27.05
CA GLU A 248 32.01 -11.01 27.61
C GLU A 248 33.12 -11.09 26.53
N ARG A 249 32.78 -11.61 25.35
CA ARG A 249 33.70 -11.78 24.22
C ARG A 249 33.99 -10.45 23.54
N THR A 250 35.22 -10.33 23.02
CA THR A 250 35.69 -9.18 22.23
C THR A 250 35.88 -9.51 20.73
N ASP A 251 35.65 -10.76 20.34
CA ASP A 251 35.78 -11.25 18.96
C ASP A 251 34.43 -11.41 18.25
N VAL A 252 33.37 -10.75 18.79
CA VAL A 252 32.01 -10.79 18.25
C VAL A 252 31.57 -9.41 17.76
N ALA A 253 30.77 -9.38 16.68
CA ALA A 253 30.19 -8.16 16.13
C ALA A 253 28.72 -8.35 15.74
N ALA A 254 28.02 -7.27 15.48
CA ALA A 254 26.64 -7.28 14.97
C ALA A 254 26.50 -6.44 13.69
N LEU A 255 25.74 -6.94 12.72
CA LEU A 255 25.20 -6.10 11.66
C LEU A 255 23.90 -5.47 12.17
N SER A 256 23.92 -4.15 12.37
CA SER A 256 22.81 -3.43 12.97
C SER A 256 22.71 -1.98 12.47
N SER A 257 21.69 -1.25 12.94
CA SER A 257 21.54 0.16 12.66
C SER A 257 22.60 0.99 13.43
N ARG A 258 22.97 2.13 12.88
CA ARG A 258 23.89 3.07 13.54
C ARG A 258 23.36 3.58 14.89
N ALA A 259 22.04 3.62 15.08
CA ALA A 259 21.41 4.01 16.33
C ALA A 259 21.88 3.15 17.53
N CYS A 260 22.19 1.87 17.29
CA CYS A 260 22.67 0.96 18.31
C CYS A 260 24.08 1.29 18.84
N VAL A 261 24.86 2.13 18.17
CA VAL A 261 26.19 2.58 18.63
C VAL A 261 26.08 3.29 19.98
N GLY A 262 25.34 4.39 20.03
CA GLY A 262 25.17 5.16 21.25
C GLY A 262 24.31 4.44 22.30
N LEU A 263 23.30 3.69 21.86
CA LEU A 263 22.38 3.00 22.74
C LEU A 263 23.06 1.90 23.57
N TYR A 264 23.93 1.10 22.95
CA TYR A 264 24.58 -0.04 23.58
C TYR A 264 26.08 0.15 23.86
N GLY A 265 26.61 1.38 23.68
CA GLY A 265 28.03 1.66 23.92
C GLY A 265 28.98 0.90 23.01
N LEU A 266 28.55 0.65 21.76
CA LEU A 266 29.34 -0.04 20.74
C LEU A 266 30.07 0.96 19.84
N GLU A 267 31.04 0.45 19.06
CA GLU A 267 31.74 1.20 18.01
C GLU A 267 31.42 0.64 16.63
N SER A 268 31.36 1.50 15.61
CA SER A 268 31.17 1.09 14.22
C SER A 268 32.52 0.76 13.58
N LEU A 269 32.78 -0.51 13.29
CA LEU A 269 33.96 -0.97 12.57
C LEU A 269 33.87 -0.71 11.06
N ALA A 270 32.65 -0.77 10.51
CA ALA A 270 32.35 -0.46 9.12
C ALA A 270 30.91 0.09 9.01
N SER A 271 30.71 1.07 8.14
CA SER A 271 29.42 1.71 7.90
C SER A 271 28.94 1.45 6.48
N SER A 272 27.61 1.44 6.28
CA SER A 272 26.97 1.26 4.96
C SER A 272 27.46 0.00 4.25
N VAL A 273 27.47 -1.12 4.98
CA VAL A 273 28.01 -2.41 4.51
C VAL A 273 27.04 -3.23 3.66
N GLN A 274 25.85 -2.73 3.41
CA GLN A 274 24.86 -3.37 2.53
C GLN A 274 25.28 -3.29 1.06
N ASP A 275 24.93 -4.32 0.30
CA ASP A 275 25.31 -4.49 -1.11
C ASP A 275 24.68 -3.44 -2.04
N GLN A 276 23.52 -2.89 -1.67
CA GLN A 276 22.74 -1.90 -2.42
C GLN A 276 22.51 -0.64 -1.59
N GLY A 277 22.87 0.52 -2.13
CA GLY A 277 22.70 1.81 -1.48
C GLY A 277 21.25 2.31 -1.44
N ASN A 278 20.35 1.74 -2.25
CA ASN A 278 18.93 2.10 -2.35
C ASN A 278 18.06 1.11 -1.55
N ASN A 279 18.32 1.00 -0.26
CA ASN A 279 17.57 0.13 0.65
C ASN A 279 16.69 0.98 1.57
N TYR A 280 15.37 0.94 1.33
CA TYR A 280 14.38 1.66 2.12
C TYR A 280 13.30 0.70 2.60
N THR A 281 12.87 0.88 3.83
CA THR A 281 11.67 0.22 4.37
C THR A 281 10.58 1.25 4.58
N ARG A 282 9.40 0.96 4.07
CA ARG A 282 8.19 1.73 4.33
C ARG A 282 7.48 1.14 5.53
N PHE A 283 7.26 1.97 6.54
CA PHE A 283 6.48 1.66 7.72
C PHE A 283 5.14 2.36 7.64
N ILE A 284 4.10 1.72 8.14
CA ILE A 284 2.76 2.31 8.33
C ILE A 284 2.50 2.51 9.81
N CYS A 285 1.86 3.63 10.12
CA CYS A 285 1.31 3.93 11.43
C CYS A 285 -0.17 3.57 11.41
N ILE A 286 -0.56 2.63 12.25
CA ILE A 286 -1.94 2.14 12.37
C ILE A 286 -2.59 2.62 13.65
N ALA A 287 -3.90 2.81 13.61
CA ALA A 287 -4.76 3.14 14.74
C ALA A 287 -6.06 2.31 14.68
N LYS A 288 -6.80 2.24 15.78
CA LYS A 288 -8.10 1.61 15.83
C LYS A 288 -9.16 2.43 15.09
N ASP A 289 -9.16 3.73 15.32
CA ASP A 289 -10.13 4.67 14.76
C ASP A 289 -9.63 5.29 13.46
N LEU A 290 -10.57 5.67 12.59
CA LEU A 290 -10.26 6.40 11.37
C LEU A 290 -9.89 7.85 11.73
N GLU A 291 -8.63 8.20 11.53
CA GLU A 291 -8.08 9.53 11.68
C GLU A 291 -7.46 9.98 10.34
N ILE A 292 -7.89 11.15 9.83
CA ILE A 292 -7.40 11.70 8.56
C ILE A 292 -6.81 13.08 8.84
N TYR A 293 -5.48 13.14 8.93
CA TYR A 293 -4.76 14.37 9.19
C TYR A 293 -4.58 15.22 7.93
N PRO A 294 -4.40 16.55 8.06
CA PRO A 294 -4.19 17.44 6.92
C PRO A 294 -3.02 17.00 6.02
N GLY A 295 -3.20 17.18 4.72
CA GLY A 295 -2.21 16.80 3.71
C GLY A 295 -2.24 15.33 3.32
N ALA A 296 -3.32 14.60 3.62
CA ALA A 296 -3.53 13.23 3.18
C ALA A 296 -3.61 13.17 1.64
N ASP A 297 -2.59 12.60 1.03
CA ASP A 297 -2.38 12.49 -0.43
C ASP A 297 -2.20 11.04 -0.91
N ARG A 298 -2.27 10.09 0.02
CA ARG A 298 -2.23 8.65 -0.23
C ARG A 298 -3.43 7.96 0.37
N THR A 299 -3.91 6.93 -0.29
CA THR A 299 -5.06 6.13 0.16
C THR A 299 -4.76 4.65 -0.01
N SER A 300 -4.96 3.89 1.06
CA SER A 300 -4.82 2.42 1.02
C SER A 300 -6.17 1.74 1.15
N LEU A 301 -6.36 0.72 0.33
CA LEU A 301 -7.60 -0.05 0.22
C LEU A 301 -7.29 -1.55 0.24
N MET A 302 -8.19 -2.35 0.78
CA MET A 302 -8.22 -3.80 0.59
C MET A 302 -9.54 -4.21 -0.05
N MET A 303 -9.47 -5.13 -1.01
CA MET A 303 -10.64 -5.60 -1.75
C MET A 303 -10.54 -7.09 -2.03
N VAL A 304 -11.68 -7.79 -1.90
CA VAL A 304 -11.90 -9.10 -2.49
C VAL A 304 -12.73 -8.89 -3.74
N LEU A 305 -12.23 -9.34 -4.87
CA LEU A 305 -12.89 -9.16 -6.16
C LEU A 305 -13.56 -10.46 -6.59
N PRO A 306 -14.70 -10.39 -7.32
CA PRO A 306 -15.32 -11.57 -7.89
C PRO A 306 -14.31 -12.39 -8.71
N HIS A 307 -14.24 -13.69 -8.48
CA HIS A 307 -13.32 -14.58 -9.18
C HIS A 307 -13.79 -14.85 -10.63
N LYS A 308 -13.67 -13.80 -11.47
CA LYS A 308 -14.08 -13.80 -12.88
C LYS A 308 -13.07 -13.08 -13.76
N PRO A 309 -12.91 -13.48 -15.03
CA PRO A 309 -12.09 -12.75 -15.98
C PRO A 309 -12.46 -11.26 -16.01
N GLY A 310 -11.45 -10.39 -15.94
CA GLY A 310 -11.63 -8.94 -16.01
C GLY A 310 -12.01 -8.24 -14.71
N SER A 311 -12.20 -8.92 -13.57
CA SER A 311 -12.57 -8.27 -12.30
C SER A 311 -11.51 -7.26 -11.83
N LEU A 312 -10.25 -7.64 -11.82
CA LEU A 312 -9.15 -6.73 -11.51
C LEU A 312 -9.01 -5.60 -12.54
N TYR A 313 -9.16 -5.92 -13.83
CA TYR A 313 -9.14 -4.92 -14.90
C TYR A 313 -10.20 -3.82 -14.68
N LYS A 314 -11.39 -4.17 -14.24
CA LYS A 314 -12.46 -3.20 -13.95
C LYS A 314 -12.07 -2.21 -12.85
N VAL A 315 -11.39 -2.66 -11.80
CA VAL A 315 -10.88 -1.79 -10.74
C VAL A 315 -9.77 -0.89 -11.29
N LEU A 316 -8.79 -1.44 -12.00
CA LEU A 316 -7.68 -0.69 -12.58
C LEU A 316 -8.17 0.34 -13.62
N SER A 317 -9.19 0.00 -14.42
CA SER A 317 -9.77 0.94 -15.39
C SER A 317 -10.46 2.13 -14.72
N ARG A 318 -10.96 1.98 -13.47
CA ARG A 318 -11.47 3.11 -12.69
C ARG A 318 -10.36 4.06 -12.26
N PHE A 319 -9.25 3.50 -11.75
CA PHE A 319 -8.09 4.34 -11.40
C PHE A 319 -7.59 5.12 -12.62
N TYR A 320 -7.46 4.44 -13.76
CA TYR A 320 -7.05 5.07 -15.00
C TYR A 320 -8.03 6.16 -15.48
N ALA A 321 -9.33 5.88 -15.49
CA ALA A 321 -10.36 6.84 -15.93
C ALA A 321 -10.43 8.10 -15.05
N LEU A 322 -10.06 7.99 -13.76
CA LEU A 322 -10.02 9.09 -12.82
C LEU A 322 -8.64 9.76 -12.72
N GLY A 323 -7.64 9.30 -13.48
CA GLY A 323 -6.28 9.83 -13.44
C GLY A 323 -5.57 9.56 -12.11
N ILE A 324 -5.92 8.48 -11.41
CA ILE A 324 -5.35 8.11 -10.11
C ILE A 324 -4.20 7.13 -10.33
N ASN A 325 -3.01 7.48 -9.81
CA ASN A 325 -1.84 6.63 -9.88
C ASN A 325 -1.90 5.52 -8.83
N LEU A 326 -1.47 4.32 -9.23
CA LEU A 326 -1.34 3.15 -8.37
C LEU A 326 0.13 2.95 -7.98
N ASN A 327 0.45 3.15 -6.70
CA ASN A 327 1.82 3.01 -6.19
C ASN A 327 2.16 1.57 -5.79
N LYS A 328 1.16 0.82 -5.31
CA LYS A 328 1.33 -0.57 -4.88
C LYS A 328 0.08 -1.39 -5.21
N LEU A 329 0.32 -2.58 -5.71
CA LEU A 329 -0.65 -3.66 -5.81
C LEU A 329 -0.01 -4.92 -5.23
N GLU A 330 -0.67 -5.50 -4.24
CA GLU A 330 -0.28 -6.77 -3.64
C GLU A 330 -1.47 -7.71 -3.62
N SER A 331 -1.26 -8.98 -3.89
CA SER A 331 -2.30 -10.01 -3.79
C SER A 331 -1.92 -11.04 -2.75
N ARG A 332 -2.87 -11.39 -1.87
CA ARG A 332 -2.68 -12.44 -0.87
C ARG A 332 -3.81 -13.45 -0.98
N PRO A 333 -3.51 -14.77 -0.94
CA PRO A 333 -4.54 -15.78 -0.92
C PRO A 333 -5.39 -15.61 0.33
N LEU A 334 -6.71 -15.76 0.18
CA LEU A 334 -7.63 -15.77 1.30
C LEU A 334 -7.57 -17.12 2.01
N PRO A 335 -7.32 -17.17 3.34
CA PRO A 335 -7.50 -18.40 4.10
C PRO A 335 -8.93 -18.91 3.92
N GLU A 336 -9.11 -20.24 3.80
CA GLU A 336 -10.41 -20.90 3.70
C GLU A 336 -11.20 -20.68 2.38
N ARG A 337 -10.64 -19.96 1.40
CA ARG A 337 -11.26 -19.79 0.07
C ARG A 337 -10.32 -20.28 -1.03
N ASP A 338 -10.76 -21.28 -1.77
CA ASP A 338 -9.95 -21.88 -2.84
C ASP A 338 -9.75 -20.90 -4.01
N PHE A 339 -8.48 -20.55 -4.25
CA PHE A 339 -8.05 -19.68 -5.36
C PHE A 339 -8.67 -18.27 -5.37
N GLU A 340 -9.18 -17.77 -4.25
CA GLU A 340 -9.60 -16.39 -4.10
C GLU A 340 -8.49 -15.56 -3.44
N PHE A 341 -8.46 -14.27 -3.77
CA PHE A 341 -7.38 -13.36 -3.34
C PHE A 341 -7.96 -12.07 -2.78
N MET A 342 -7.38 -11.62 -1.68
CA MET A 342 -7.45 -10.24 -1.25
C MET A 342 -6.42 -9.43 -2.04
N PHE A 343 -6.81 -8.26 -2.52
CA PHE A 343 -5.94 -7.29 -3.17
C PHE A 343 -5.78 -6.06 -2.28
N TYR A 344 -4.53 -5.69 -2.02
CA TYR A 344 -4.17 -4.43 -1.39
C TYR A 344 -3.77 -3.43 -2.48
N PHE A 345 -4.31 -2.22 -2.39
CA PHE A 345 -4.01 -1.12 -3.29
C PHE A 345 -3.51 0.07 -2.49
N ASP A 346 -2.46 0.72 -2.99
CA ASP A 346 -1.98 1.99 -2.47
C ASP A 346 -2.01 3.02 -3.59
N LEU A 347 -2.86 4.02 -3.42
CA LEU A 347 -3.21 5.02 -4.43
C LEU A 347 -2.59 6.36 -4.08
N GLU A 348 -2.09 7.05 -5.09
CA GLU A 348 -1.67 8.43 -4.99
C GLU A 348 -2.85 9.34 -5.34
N THR A 349 -3.64 9.67 -4.33
CA THR A 349 -4.81 10.53 -4.49
C THR A 349 -5.08 11.30 -3.21
N SER A 350 -5.37 12.59 -3.37
CA SER A 350 -5.80 13.42 -2.24
C SER A 350 -7.22 13.07 -1.82
N VAL A 351 -7.43 12.89 -0.53
CA VAL A 351 -8.77 12.66 0.05
C VAL A 351 -9.75 13.81 -0.23
N TYR A 352 -9.23 14.99 -0.53
CA TYR A 352 -10.02 16.20 -0.85
C TYR A 352 -10.35 16.32 -2.34
N SER A 353 -9.85 15.44 -3.20
CA SER A 353 -10.11 15.52 -4.64
C SER A 353 -11.51 14.99 -5.00
N PRO A 354 -12.20 15.60 -6.00
CA PRO A 354 -13.46 15.07 -6.50
C PRO A 354 -13.33 13.64 -7.05
N GLN A 355 -12.17 13.30 -7.62
CA GLN A 355 -11.86 11.97 -8.13
C GLN A 355 -11.85 10.92 -7.03
N PHE A 356 -11.31 11.26 -5.85
CA PHE A 356 -11.33 10.38 -4.69
C PHE A 356 -12.76 10.11 -4.21
N GLN A 357 -13.58 11.14 -4.07
CA GLN A 357 -14.98 10.99 -3.66
C GLN A 357 -15.78 10.09 -4.61
N GLN A 358 -15.58 10.31 -5.92
CA GLN A 358 -16.19 9.49 -6.96
C GLN A 358 -15.72 8.03 -6.85
N LEU A 359 -14.41 7.81 -6.68
CA LEU A 359 -13.83 6.46 -6.54
C LEU A 359 -14.42 5.73 -5.33
N MET A 360 -14.50 6.37 -4.16
CA MET A 360 -15.06 5.77 -2.94
C MET A 360 -16.56 5.47 -3.04
N GLY A 361 -17.27 6.17 -3.92
CA GLY A 361 -18.68 5.86 -4.25
C GLY A 361 -18.83 4.66 -5.19
N GLU A 362 -17.86 4.39 -6.05
CA GLU A 362 -17.97 3.37 -7.10
C GLU A 362 -17.35 2.01 -6.73
N LEU A 363 -16.19 2.01 -6.04
CA LEU A 363 -15.43 0.80 -5.74
C LEU A 363 -16.19 -0.27 -4.94
N PRO A 364 -16.95 0.08 -3.88
CA PRO A 364 -17.67 -0.95 -3.12
C PRO A 364 -18.62 -1.79 -3.97
N GLY A 365 -19.18 -1.20 -5.04
CA GLY A 365 -20.06 -1.91 -5.97
C GLY A 365 -19.36 -2.87 -6.96
N LEU A 366 -18.03 -2.86 -7.01
CA LEU A 366 -17.22 -3.72 -7.86
C LEU A 366 -16.61 -4.89 -7.10
N CYS A 367 -16.69 -4.90 -5.78
CA CYS A 367 -16.02 -5.83 -4.88
C CYS A 367 -17.04 -6.74 -4.18
N GLU A 368 -16.61 -7.92 -3.78
CA GLU A 368 -17.35 -8.77 -2.83
C GLU A 368 -17.13 -8.27 -1.41
N GLU A 369 -15.89 -7.90 -1.09
CA GLU A 369 -15.54 -7.26 0.16
C GLU A 369 -14.69 -6.01 -0.13
N PHE A 370 -14.95 -4.94 0.62
CA PHE A 370 -14.25 -3.67 0.48
C PHE A 370 -13.87 -3.12 1.85
N SER A 371 -12.59 -2.81 2.03
CA SER A 371 -12.07 -2.18 3.24
C SER A 371 -11.28 -0.92 2.88
N TYR A 372 -11.75 0.22 3.34
CA TYR A 372 -11.01 1.48 3.31
C TYR A 372 -10.05 1.51 4.51
N LEU A 373 -8.75 1.38 4.26
CA LEU A 373 -7.76 1.35 5.33
C LEU A 373 -7.39 2.73 5.84
N GLY A 374 -7.55 3.77 5.02
CA GLY A 374 -7.31 5.15 5.41
C GLY A 374 -6.70 5.99 4.32
N SER A 375 -6.77 7.32 4.51
CA SER A 375 -6.03 8.29 3.72
C SER A 375 -5.07 9.05 4.62
N TYR A 376 -3.83 9.19 4.18
CA TYR A 376 -2.74 9.67 5.02
C TYR A 376 -1.63 10.34 4.19
N ARG A 377 -0.68 10.94 4.89
CA ARG A 377 0.55 11.49 4.31
C ARG A 377 1.73 10.55 4.54
N GLU A 378 2.61 10.42 3.54
CA GLU A 378 3.91 9.77 3.71
C GLU A 378 4.96 10.78 4.18
N VAL A 379 5.70 10.45 5.24
CA VAL A 379 6.87 11.18 5.71
C VAL A 379 8.12 10.59 5.05
N VAL A 380 8.93 11.41 4.42
CA VAL A 380 10.16 11.02 3.71
C VAL A 380 11.39 11.53 4.46
#